data_c3705311adb6de288512c1b27a9aa708
#
_entry.id   c3705311adb6de288512c1b27a9aa708
#
_cell.length_a   1.000
_cell.length_b   1.000
_cell.length_c   1.000
_cell.angle_alpha   90.00
_cell.angle_beta   90.00
_cell.angle_gamma   90.00
#
_symmetry.space_group_name_H-M   'P 1'
#
loop_
_entity.id
_entity.type
_entity.pdbx_description
1 polymer ?
#
loop_
_entity_poly.entity_id
_entity_poly.type
_entity_poly.pdbx_seq_one_letter_code
_entity_poly.pdbx_strand_id
1 'polypeptide(L)'
;VLVSHRRPTEEAYAELQAAYDFYNDHLFASQERLPACLITYQREKRTMGYFSQARFIRRDGIKADEIAMNPDYFAVIPLVEILQTLVHEMVHLWQYHFGKPSRACYHNTEWANKMEALGLMPSDTGKPGGKRVGQSMNDYVIPGGRFDVATRELLKRGFAISWMDRFPVDVRGPSRPMSLMPASLMPPASQDYQGDDDLDAGVDEIADELDPAIALAYQAPASVASLDVSVRQPGDRSNRLKYSCPGCRLNMWGKPGLKVICEECEERLVVLELCADSAEEALAAD
;
A
#
# COMPACT_ATOMS: atom_id res chain seq x y z
N VAL A 1 -8.90 -25.75 -25.12
CA VAL A 1 -7.94 -24.91 -24.39
C VAL A 1 -7.61 -25.67 -23.11
N LEU A 2 -6.41 -26.27 -23.03
CA LEU A 2 -5.90 -26.90 -21.80
C LEU A 2 -5.60 -25.76 -20.82
N VAL A 3 -6.48 -25.53 -19.85
CA VAL A 3 -6.19 -24.70 -18.69
C VAL A 3 -5.08 -25.43 -17.94
N SER A 4 -3.87 -24.92 -18.01
CA SER A 4 -2.75 -25.39 -17.21
C SER A 4 -3.10 -25.07 -15.76
N HIS A 5 -3.53 -26.06 -15.00
CA HIS A 5 -3.75 -25.94 -13.57
C HIS A 5 -2.39 -25.80 -12.88
N ARG A 6 -1.81 -24.60 -12.86
CA ARG A 6 -0.69 -24.30 -11.99
C ARG A 6 -1.18 -24.44 -10.55
N ARG A 7 -0.33 -24.91 -9.67
CA ARG A 7 -0.66 -24.93 -8.23
C ARG A 7 -0.79 -23.48 -7.74
N PRO A 8 -1.79 -23.15 -6.91
CA PRO A 8 -2.03 -21.76 -6.48
C PRO A 8 -0.78 -21.04 -5.94
N THR A 9 0.03 -21.73 -5.15
CA THR A 9 1.28 -21.15 -4.60
C THR A 9 2.29 -20.86 -5.71
N GLU A 10 2.48 -21.78 -6.65
CA GLU A 10 3.41 -21.61 -7.78
C GLU A 10 2.98 -20.45 -8.67
N GLU A 11 1.69 -20.31 -8.92
CA GLU A 11 1.13 -19.21 -9.72
C GLU A 11 1.29 -17.87 -9.02
N ALA A 12 0.83 -17.75 -7.78
CA ALA A 12 0.86 -16.52 -7.02
C ALA A 12 2.29 -15.95 -6.86
N TYR A 13 3.25 -16.82 -6.52
CA TYR A 13 4.63 -16.38 -6.35
C TYR A 13 5.36 -16.18 -7.69
N ALA A 14 5.02 -16.93 -8.73
CA ALA A 14 5.58 -16.73 -10.06
C ALA A 14 5.16 -15.38 -10.66
N GLU A 15 3.94 -14.93 -10.42
CA GLU A 15 3.45 -13.62 -10.86
C GLU A 15 4.23 -12.48 -10.19
N LEU A 16 4.39 -12.50 -8.88
CA LEU A 16 5.18 -11.49 -8.17
C LEU A 16 6.66 -11.52 -8.58
N GLN A 17 7.23 -12.71 -8.74
CA GLN A 17 8.61 -12.86 -9.21
C GLN A 17 8.77 -12.31 -10.63
N ALA A 18 7.82 -12.57 -11.52
CA ALA A 18 7.85 -12.04 -12.88
C ALA A 18 7.79 -10.50 -12.91
N ALA A 19 6.97 -9.88 -12.04
CA ALA A 19 6.94 -8.43 -11.90
C ALA A 19 8.27 -7.88 -11.35
N TYR A 20 8.82 -8.51 -10.33
CA TYR A 20 10.12 -8.13 -9.76
C TYR A 20 11.24 -8.20 -10.81
N ASP A 21 11.36 -9.31 -11.52
CA ASP A 21 12.39 -9.52 -12.54
C ASP A 21 12.24 -8.51 -13.68
N PHE A 22 11.00 -8.27 -14.11
CA PHE A 22 10.70 -7.28 -15.14
C PHE A 22 11.15 -5.87 -14.71
N TYR A 23 10.77 -5.40 -13.53
CA TYR A 23 11.18 -4.08 -13.05
C TYR A 23 12.68 -4.00 -12.77
N ASN A 24 13.29 -5.07 -12.29
CA ASN A 24 14.74 -5.13 -12.09
C ASN A 24 15.49 -4.93 -13.41
N ASP A 25 15.00 -5.51 -14.50
CA ASP A 25 15.61 -5.36 -15.83
C ASP A 25 15.35 -3.98 -16.46
N HIS A 26 14.18 -3.37 -16.23
CA HIS A 26 13.77 -2.14 -16.93
C HIS A 26 14.07 -0.86 -16.16
N LEU A 27 14.06 -0.92 -14.83
CA LEU A 27 14.21 0.27 -13.98
C LEU A 27 15.57 0.39 -13.32
N PHE A 28 16.22 -0.73 -12.99
CA PHE A 28 17.53 -0.70 -12.33
C PHE A 28 18.64 -0.93 -13.34
N ALA A 29 19.70 -0.11 -13.28
CA ALA A 29 20.83 -0.23 -14.20
C ALA A 29 21.58 -1.54 -14.01
N SER A 30 22.27 -2.03 -15.03
CA SER A 30 23.03 -3.27 -14.98
C SER A 30 24.07 -3.33 -13.84
N GLN A 31 24.65 -2.18 -13.46
CA GLN A 31 25.58 -2.07 -12.35
C GLN A 31 24.89 -2.01 -10.97
N GLU A 32 23.59 -1.71 -10.92
CA GLU A 32 22.76 -1.64 -9.72
C GLU A 32 21.62 -2.65 -9.78
N ARG A 33 21.78 -3.72 -10.58
CA ARG A 33 20.82 -4.80 -10.66
C ARG A 33 20.60 -5.38 -9.26
N LEU A 34 19.36 -5.43 -8.82
CA LEU A 34 19.01 -5.90 -7.49
C LEU A 34 19.29 -7.39 -7.33
N PRO A 35 19.77 -7.82 -6.17
CA PRO A 35 19.93 -9.23 -5.86
C PRO A 35 18.56 -9.93 -5.76
N ALA A 36 18.57 -11.25 -5.90
CA ALA A 36 17.40 -12.05 -5.62
C ALA A 36 17.00 -11.93 -4.13
N CYS A 37 15.72 -11.78 -3.86
CA CYS A 37 15.15 -11.74 -2.53
C CYS A 37 13.97 -12.72 -2.43
N LEU A 38 13.49 -12.99 -1.23
CA LEU A 38 12.23 -13.71 -1.04
C LEU A 38 11.08 -12.71 -1.14
N ILE A 39 10.15 -12.97 -2.05
CA ILE A 39 8.90 -12.23 -2.10
C ILE A 39 7.86 -13.05 -1.34
N THR A 40 7.19 -12.43 -0.38
CA THR A 40 6.26 -13.12 0.52
C THR A 40 4.90 -12.44 0.54
N TYR A 41 3.84 -13.23 0.86
CA TYR A 41 2.53 -12.68 1.20
C TYR A 41 2.44 -12.52 2.70
N GLN A 42 2.26 -11.27 3.15
CA GLN A 42 2.13 -10.94 4.57
C GLN A 42 0.90 -10.06 4.79
N ARG A 43 0.13 -10.37 5.83
CA ARG A 43 -1.05 -9.57 6.23
C ARG A 43 -0.70 -8.65 7.40
N GLU A 44 0.33 -7.82 7.22
CA GLU A 44 0.70 -6.82 8.21
C GLU A 44 -0.35 -5.69 8.22
N LYS A 45 -0.74 -5.27 9.42
CA LYS A 45 -1.79 -4.24 9.56
C LYS A 45 -1.30 -2.89 9.05
N ARG A 46 -2.11 -2.22 8.23
CA ARG A 46 -1.91 -0.86 7.74
C ARG A 46 -0.69 -0.67 6.84
N THR A 47 -0.17 -1.72 6.24
CA THR A 47 0.86 -1.59 5.22
C THR A 47 0.50 -2.42 4.00
N MET A 48 0.83 -1.92 2.82
CA MET A 48 0.63 -2.60 1.54
C MET A 48 1.79 -3.52 1.20
N GLY A 49 2.98 -3.19 1.69
CA GLY A 49 4.20 -3.95 1.55
C GLY A 49 5.26 -3.47 2.53
N TYR A 50 6.35 -4.21 2.64
CA TYR A 50 7.54 -3.77 3.37
C TYR A 50 8.79 -4.52 2.88
N PHE A 51 9.94 -3.88 3.04
CA PHE A 51 11.26 -4.48 2.88
C PHE A 51 11.85 -4.87 4.23
N SER A 52 12.53 -6.03 4.30
CA SER A 52 13.26 -6.46 5.49
C SER A 52 14.60 -7.08 5.10
N GLN A 53 15.69 -6.44 5.53
CA GLN A 53 17.05 -6.86 5.21
C GLN A 53 17.41 -8.19 5.91
N ALA A 54 18.09 -9.10 5.19
CA ALA A 54 18.63 -10.37 5.69
C ALA A 54 17.62 -11.16 6.57
N ARG A 55 16.35 -11.09 6.23
CA ARG A 55 15.23 -11.62 7.04
C ARG A 55 15.23 -13.13 7.13
N PHE A 56 15.60 -13.78 6.04
CA PHE A 56 15.62 -15.24 5.95
C PHE A 56 17.04 -15.78 5.94
N ILE A 57 17.21 -16.97 6.50
CA ILE A 57 18.45 -17.71 6.44
C ILE A 57 18.18 -19.13 5.96
N ARG A 58 18.93 -19.57 4.96
CA ARG A 58 18.93 -20.95 4.49
C ARG A 58 19.77 -21.82 5.43
N ARG A 59 19.51 -23.11 5.47
CA ARG A 59 20.21 -24.04 6.40
C ARG A 59 21.73 -24.07 6.24
N ASP A 60 22.26 -23.68 5.07
CA ASP A 60 23.69 -23.55 4.79
C ASP A 60 24.28 -22.18 5.19
N GLY A 61 23.49 -21.30 5.82
CA GLY A 61 23.92 -20.00 6.32
C GLY A 61 23.74 -18.85 5.34
N ILE A 62 23.31 -19.09 4.11
CA ILE A 62 23.02 -18.02 3.14
C ILE A 62 21.80 -17.23 3.60
N LYS A 63 21.94 -15.89 3.67
CA LYS A 63 20.84 -14.98 4.03
C LYS A 63 20.18 -14.43 2.78
N ALA A 64 18.89 -14.14 2.89
CA ALA A 64 18.11 -13.46 1.85
C ALA A 64 17.27 -12.35 2.46
N ASP A 65 17.13 -11.26 1.71
CA ASP A 65 16.23 -10.17 2.02
C ASP A 65 14.79 -10.57 1.73
N GLU A 66 13.84 -9.83 2.27
CA GLU A 66 12.41 -10.02 2.04
C GLU A 66 11.79 -8.75 1.46
N ILE A 67 10.99 -8.91 0.42
CA ILE A 67 9.95 -7.98 0.02
C ILE A 67 8.61 -8.65 0.30
N ALA A 68 7.85 -8.09 1.22
CA ALA A 68 6.53 -8.59 1.57
C ALA A 68 5.44 -7.77 0.89
N MET A 69 4.48 -8.45 0.26
CA MET A 69 3.31 -7.83 -0.36
C MET A 69 2.05 -8.25 0.38
N ASN A 70 1.13 -7.32 0.60
CA ASN A 70 -0.07 -7.59 1.38
C ASN A 70 -1.28 -7.89 0.49
N PRO A 71 -1.72 -9.16 0.38
CA PRO A 71 -2.83 -9.54 -0.48
C PRO A 71 -4.19 -9.00 -0.01
N ASP A 72 -4.30 -8.48 1.22
CA ASP A 72 -5.51 -7.84 1.75
C ASP A 72 -5.94 -6.61 0.92
N TYR A 73 -5.00 -6.04 0.14
CA TYR A 73 -5.24 -4.86 -0.71
C TYR A 73 -5.49 -5.22 -2.18
N PHE A 74 -5.07 -6.38 -2.66
CA PHE A 74 -5.07 -6.72 -4.09
C PHE A 74 -6.46 -6.69 -4.75
N ALA A 75 -7.51 -6.93 -3.97
CA ALA A 75 -8.89 -6.90 -4.45
C ALA A 75 -9.53 -5.50 -4.43
N VAL A 76 -8.89 -4.49 -3.82
CA VAL A 76 -9.55 -3.21 -3.50
C VAL A 76 -8.80 -1.98 -4.00
N ILE A 77 -7.57 -2.15 -4.51
CA ILE A 77 -6.79 -1.06 -5.13
C ILE A 77 -6.42 -1.42 -6.57
N PRO A 78 -6.11 -0.42 -7.42
CA PRO A 78 -5.65 -0.65 -8.78
C PRO A 78 -4.40 -1.54 -8.84
N LEU A 79 -4.29 -2.37 -9.88
CA LEU A 79 -3.11 -3.20 -10.10
C LEU A 79 -1.83 -2.36 -10.19
N VAL A 80 -1.90 -1.18 -10.80
CA VAL A 80 -0.76 -0.26 -10.90
C VAL A 80 -0.28 0.19 -9.50
N GLU A 81 -1.16 0.43 -8.53
CA GLU A 81 -0.77 0.77 -7.15
C GLU A 81 -0.11 -0.42 -6.42
N ILE A 82 -0.51 -1.65 -6.72
CA ILE A 82 0.17 -2.85 -6.22
C ILE A 82 1.59 -2.92 -6.76
N LEU A 83 1.75 -2.71 -8.07
CA LEU A 83 3.05 -2.70 -8.74
C LEU A 83 3.93 -1.53 -8.28
N GLN A 84 3.34 -0.36 -8.02
CA GLN A 84 3.98 0.80 -7.43
C GLN A 84 4.54 0.47 -6.04
N THR A 85 3.76 -0.20 -5.19
CA THR A 85 4.22 -0.70 -3.89
C THR A 85 5.41 -1.66 -4.05
N LEU A 86 5.38 -2.59 -5.00
CA LEU A 86 6.51 -3.48 -5.26
C LEU A 86 7.77 -2.69 -5.58
N VAL A 87 7.70 -1.70 -6.49
CA VAL A 87 8.86 -0.88 -6.86
C VAL A 87 9.33 -0.01 -5.69
N HIS A 88 8.43 0.51 -4.85
CA HIS A 88 8.77 1.21 -3.61
C HIS A 88 9.68 0.35 -2.71
N GLU A 89 9.30 -0.91 -2.48
CA GLU A 89 10.08 -1.84 -1.66
C GLU A 89 11.39 -2.25 -2.37
N MET A 90 11.39 -2.34 -3.70
CA MET A 90 12.61 -2.56 -4.48
C MET A 90 13.60 -1.39 -4.33
N VAL A 91 13.16 -0.15 -4.15
CA VAL A 91 14.05 0.99 -3.87
C VAL A 91 14.64 0.90 -2.47
N HIS A 92 13.93 0.36 -1.49
CA HIS A 92 14.53 0.05 -0.18
C HIS A 92 15.61 -1.04 -0.28
N LEU A 93 15.35 -2.10 -1.05
CA LEU A 93 16.36 -3.13 -1.36
C LEU A 93 17.58 -2.52 -2.06
N TRP A 94 17.38 -1.66 -3.06
CA TRP A 94 18.44 -0.92 -3.74
C TRP A 94 19.26 -0.11 -2.76
N GLN A 95 18.61 0.67 -1.91
CA GLN A 95 19.32 1.54 -0.97
C GLN A 95 20.14 0.75 0.05
N TYR A 96 19.66 -0.42 0.45
CA TYR A 96 20.39 -1.30 1.36
C TYR A 96 21.69 -1.83 0.73
N HIS A 97 21.67 -2.21 -0.56
CA HIS A 97 22.81 -2.81 -1.23
C HIS A 97 23.77 -1.80 -1.90
N PHE A 98 23.26 -0.67 -2.38
CA PHE A 98 24.01 0.27 -3.21
C PHE A 98 24.02 1.69 -2.64
N GLY A 99 23.20 2.00 -1.66
CA GLY A 99 23.06 3.32 -1.08
C GLY A 99 23.44 3.38 0.39
N LYS A 100 22.87 4.38 1.08
CA LYS A 100 23.08 4.64 2.50
C LYS A 100 21.73 4.76 3.20
N PRO A 101 21.15 3.64 3.64
CA PRO A 101 19.87 3.67 4.33
C PRO A 101 19.97 4.49 5.63
N SER A 102 18.90 5.16 5.94
CA SER A 102 18.74 5.94 7.17
C SER A 102 18.32 5.03 8.34
N ARG A 103 17.93 5.64 9.47
CA ARG A 103 17.29 4.90 10.55
C ARG A 103 16.04 4.15 10.05
N ALA A 104 15.65 3.11 10.76
CA ALA A 104 14.51 2.27 10.38
C ALA A 104 13.26 3.09 10.02
N CYS A 105 12.62 2.70 8.94
CA CYS A 105 11.41 3.32 8.38
C CYS A 105 11.51 4.81 8.03
N TYR A 106 12.69 5.39 7.88
CA TYR A 106 12.84 6.78 7.46
C TYR A 106 13.35 6.88 6.02
N HIS A 107 12.53 7.45 5.16
CA HIS A 107 12.82 7.69 3.75
C HIS A 107 13.63 9.00 3.62
N ASN A 108 14.92 8.87 3.32
CA ASN A 108 15.84 10.02 3.19
C ASN A 108 15.86 10.55 1.75
N THR A 109 16.64 11.60 1.52
CA THR A 109 16.76 12.25 0.20
C THR A 109 17.32 11.31 -0.88
N GLU A 110 18.24 10.40 -0.53
CA GLU A 110 18.81 9.43 -1.47
C GLU A 110 17.72 8.48 -1.99
N TRP A 111 16.91 7.93 -1.07
CA TRP A 111 15.76 7.11 -1.41
C TRP A 111 14.78 7.88 -2.30
N ALA A 112 14.43 9.13 -1.90
CA ALA A 112 13.49 9.96 -2.64
C ALA A 112 13.99 10.29 -4.06
N ASN A 113 15.27 10.59 -4.22
CA ASN A 113 15.86 10.86 -5.53
C ASN A 113 15.85 9.60 -6.43
N LYS A 114 16.08 8.42 -5.84
CA LYS A 114 15.99 7.16 -6.59
C LYS A 114 14.56 6.89 -7.06
N MET A 115 13.57 7.06 -6.19
CA MET A 115 12.15 6.92 -6.55
C MET A 115 11.79 7.83 -7.73
N GLU A 116 12.13 9.12 -7.64
CA GLU A 116 11.87 10.09 -8.71
C GLU A 116 12.56 9.70 -10.03
N ALA A 117 13.82 9.27 -9.97
CA ALA A 117 14.57 8.81 -11.15
C ALA A 117 13.93 7.57 -11.81
N LEU A 118 13.20 6.77 -11.04
CA LEU A 118 12.43 5.62 -11.56
C LEU A 118 11.05 6.01 -12.08
N GLY A 119 10.59 7.24 -11.87
CA GLY A 119 9.29 7.72 -12.33
C GLY A 119 8.17 7.60 -11.28
N LEU A 120 8.54 7.53 -10.01
CA LEU A 120 7.64 7.55 -8.86
C LEU A 120 7.98 8.78 -7.99
N MET A 121 7.06 9.73 -7.89
CA MET A 121 7.28 10.94 -7.10
C MET A 121 6.95 10.69 -5.61
N PRO A 122 7.93 10.76 -4.71
CA PRO A 122 7.68 10.64 -3.28
C PRO A 122 6.79 11.77 -2.75
N SER A 123 5.84 11.43 -1.91
CA SER A 123 4.94 12.38 -1.27
C SER A 123 4.33 11.76 -0.02
N ASP A 124 4.43 12.41 1.13
CA ASP A 124 3.80 11.92 2.38
C ASP A 124 2.28 11.84 2.30
N THR A 125 1.69 12.58 1.37
CA THR A 125 0.25 12.58 1.09
C THR A 125 -0.16 11.68 -0.07
N GLY A 126 0.81 11.15 -0.83
CA GLY A 126 0.54 10.44 -2.10
C GLY A 126 0.03 11.36 -3.22
N LYS A 127 0.17 12.68 -3.07
CA LYS A 127 -0.32 13.72 -4.01
C LYS A 127 0.76 14.77 -4.25
N PRO A 128 0.66 15.53 -5.35
CA PRO A 128 1.52 16.70 -5.57
C PRO A 128 1.50 17.67 -4.38
N GLY A 129 2.66 18.23 -4.06
CA GLY A 129 2.84 19.21 -2.97
C GLY A 129 3.12 18.58 -1.59
N GLY A 130 3.12 17.25 -1.45
CA GLY A 130 3.53 16.58 -0.22
C GLY A 130 5.05 16.62 0.00
N LYS A 131 5.48 16.27 1.23
CA LYS A 131 6.90 16.16 1.57
C LYS A 131 7.51 14.95 0.88
N ARG A 132 8.76 15.11 0.39
CA ARG A 132 9.48 14.04 -0.33
C ARG A 132 10.24 13.07 0.58
N VAL A 133 10.40 13.40 1.85
CA VAL A 133 11.17 12.63 2.84
C VAL A 133 10.43 12.57 4.15
N GLY A 134 10.55 11.47 4.89
CA GLY A 134 9.84 11.32 6.16
C GLY A 134 9.77 9.89 6.68
N GLN A 135 9.08 9.72 7.79
CA GLN A 135 8.87 8.42 8.43
C GLN A 135 7.83 7.57 7.67
N SER A 136 6.73 8.19 7.29
CA SER A 136 5.67 7.57 6.50
C SER A 136 5.64 8.26 5.14
N MET A 137 5.93 7.52 4.09
CA MET A 137 6.00 8.05 2.74
C MET A 137 5.11 7.21 1.83
N ASN A 138 4.45 7.93 0.96
CA ASN A 138 3.77 7.40 -0.20
C ASN A 138 4.48 7.93 -1.45
N ASP A 139 3.96 7.62 -2.58
CA ASP A 139 4.41 8.12 -3.86
C ASP A 139 3.24 8.13 -4.85
N TYR A 140 3.44 8.79 -5.98
CA TYR A 140 2.52 8.76 -7.11
C TYR A 140 3.28 8.64 -8.42
N VAL A 141 2.63 8.06 -9.41
CA VAL A 141 3.22 7.83 -10.73
C VAL A 141 3.45 9.17 -11.43
N ILE A 142 4.65 9.37 -11.98
CA ILE A 142 4.97 10.48 -12.88
C ILE A 142 4.49 10.05 -14.28
N PRO A 143 3.48 10.73 -14.87
CA PRO A 143 2.98 10.38 -16.20
C PRO A 143 4.11 10.40 -17.24
N GLY A 144 4.21 9.35 -18.08
CA GLY A 144 5.29 9.20 -19.06
C GLY A 144 6.66 8.89 -18.44
N GLY A 145 6.78 8.81 -17.12
CA GLY A 145 8.01 8.43 -16.42
C GLY A 145 8.38 6.96 -16.66
N ARG A 146 9.61 6.58 -16.26
CA ARG A 146 10.14 5.23 -16.51
C ARG A 146 9.25 4.13 -15.95
N PHE A 147 8.69 4.30 -14.73
CA PHE A 147 7.76 3.36 -14.14
C PHE A 147 6.48 3.23 -14.96
N ASP A 148 5.87 4.34 -15.37
CA ASP A 148 4.64 4.34 -16.19
C ASP A 148 4.86 3.61 -17.52
N VAL A 149 5.96 3.94 -18.22
CA VAL A 149 6.29 3.28 -19.50
C VAL A 149 6.52 1.77 -19.31
N ALA A 150 7.33 1.39 -18.33
CA ALA A 150 7.61 -0.02 -18.05
C ALA A 150 6.34 -0.77 -17.61
N THR A 151 5.50 -0.17 -16.78
CA THR A 151 4.24 -0.77 -16.32
C THR A 151 3.28 -1.00 -17.48
N ARG A 152 3.11 -0.03 -18.38
CA ARG A 152 2.30 -0.20 -19.59
C ARG A 152 2.82 -1.35 -20.46
N GLU A 153 4.13 -1.48 -20.59
CA GLU A 153 4.73 -2.60 -21.33
C GLU A 153 4.46 -3.96 -20.65
N LEU A 154 4.59 -4.04 -19.32
CA LEU A 154 4.28 -5.24 -18.56
C LEU A 154 2.82 -5.66 -18.75
N LEU A 155 1.89 -4.70 -18.69
CA LEU A 155 0.47 -4.93 -18.88
C LEU A 155 0.12 -5.35 -20.32
N LYS A 156 0.77 -4.76 -21.34
CA LYS A 156 0.63 -5.20 -22.74
C LYS A 156 1.07 -6.65 -22.95
N ARG A 157 1.95 -7.18 -22.11
CA ARG A 157 2.33 -8.61 -22.13
C ARG A 157 1.30 -9.52 -21.44
N GLY A 158 0.18 -8.98 -20.97
CA GLY A 158 -0.89 -9.72 -20.32
C GLY A 158 -0.62 -10.03 -18.84
N PHE A 159 0.24 -9.23 -18.17
CA PHE A 159 0.50 -9.43 -16.74
C PHE A 159 -0.77 -9.17 -15.91
N ALA A 160 -1.00 -10.07 -14.96
CA ALA A 160 -2.08 -9.96 -13.97
C ALA A 160 -1.63 -10.60 -12.65
N ILE A 161 -2.32 -10.26 -11.57
CA ILE A 161 -2.24 -10.96 -10.28
C ILE A 161 -3.51 -11.77 -10.13
N SER A 162 -3.38 -13.09 -10.10
CA SER A 162 -4.51 -14.03 -10.09
C SER A 162 -5.10 -14.27 -8.69
N TRP A 163 -4.26 -14.15 -7.66
CA TRP A 163 -4.64 -14.49 -6.28
C TRP A 163 -4.69 -13.28 -5.38
N MET A 164 -5.84 -13.06 -4.75
CA MET A 164 -6.12 -11.96 -3.81
C MET A 164 -6.81 -12.49 -2.56
N ASP A 165 -6.75 -11.75 -1.46
CA ASP A 165 -7.50 -12.13 -0.26
C ASP A 165 -9.01 -12.01 -0.51
N ARG A 166 -9.76 -13.06 -0.18
CA ARG A 166 -11.22 -13.07 -0.27
C ARG A 166 -11.87 -12.10 0.73
N PHE A 167 -11.15 -11.74 1.78
CA PHE A 167 -11.60 -10.84 2.85
C PHE A 167 -10.68 -9.61 2.94
N PRO A 168 -10.68 -8.75 1.91
CA PRO A 168 -9.80 -7.59 1.86
C PRO A 168 -10.12 -6.57 2.95
N VAL A 169 -9.19 -5.64 3.15
CA VAL A 169 -9.41 -4.49 4.04
C VAL A 169 -10.49 -3.57 3.48
N ASP A 170 -11.19 -2.86 4.38
CA ASP A 170 -12.05 -1.77 3.99
C ASP A 170 -11.21 -0.51 3.74
N VAL A 171 -11.02 -0.16 2.48
CA VAL A 171 -10.29 1.05 2.08
C VAL A 171 -11.16 2.31 2.07
N ARG A 172 -12.44 2.20 2.38
CA ARG A 172 -13.39 3.32 2.42
C ARG A 172 -13.58 3.89 3.83
N GLY A 173 -13.12 3.14 4.86
CA GLY A 173 -13.28 3.51 6.27
C GLY A 173 -12.26 4.56 6.75
N PRO A 174 -12.50 5.16 7.94
CA PRO A 174 -11.62 6.18 8.54
C PRO A 174 -10.21 5.66 8.90
N SER A 175 -10.00 4.35 8.89
CA SER A 175 -8.70 3.71 9.15
C SER A 175 -7.85 3.53 7.89
N ARG A 176 -8.22 4.18 6.80
CA ARG A 176 -7.52 4.12 5.52
C ARG A 176 -6.07 4.59 5.68
N PRO A 177 -5.06 3.81 5.25
CA PRO A 177 -3.73 4.35 5.03
C PRO A 177 -3.85 5.52 4.05
N MET A 178 -3.20 6.64 4.34
CA MET A 178 -3.31 7.87 3.54
C MET A 178 -2.79 7.69 2.10
N SER A 179 -2.07 6.59 1.83
CA SER A 179 -1.57 6.15 0.52
C SER A 179 -2.64 5.67 -0.47
N LEU A 180 -3.86 5.42 -0.02
CA LEU A 180 -4.87 4.70 -0.80
C LEU A 180 -5.97 5.60 -1.40
N MET A 181 -5.67 6.84 -1.82
CA MET A 181 -6.61 7.61 -2.65
C MET A 181 -6.34 7.27 -4.12
N PRO A 182 -7.18 6.46 -4.80
CA PRO A 182 -7.03 6.25 -6.23
C PRO A 182 -7.08 7.60 -6.95
N ALA A 183 -6.21 7.79 -7.92
CA ALA A 183 -6.18 9.00 -8.74
C ALA A 183 -7.54 9.31 -9.40
N SER A 184 -8.38 8.28 -9.61
CA SER A 184 -9.72 8.38 -10.17
C SER A 184 -10.76 9.02 -9.24
N LEU A 185 -10.49 9.17 -7.93
CA LEU A 185 -11.35 9.87 -6.97
C LEU A 185 -10.85 11.26 -6.62
N MET A 186 -9.83 11.77 -7.31
CA MET A 186 -9.38 13.14 -7.14
C MET A 186 -10.37 14.10 -7.82
N PRO A 187 -10.85 15.15 -7.10
CA PRO A 187 -11.49 16.27 -7.79
C PRO A 187 -10.47 16.88 -8.77
N PRO A 188 -10.91 17.39 -9.93
CA PRO A 188 -10.01 18.03 -10.86
C PRO A 188 -9.23 19.12 -10.11
N ALA A 189 -7.91 19.15 -10.33
CA ALA A 189 -7.06 20.17 -9.73
C ALA A 189 -7.65 21.55 -10.04
N SER A 190 -7.97 22.32 -9.01
CA SER A 190 -8.35 23.72 -9.17
C SER A 190 -7.19 24.43 -9.87
N GLN A 191 -7.49 24.94 -11.05
CA GLN A 191 -6.62 25.82 -11.81
C GLN A 191 -6.45 27.13 -11.03
N ASP A 192 -5.38 27.24 -10.25
CA ASP A 192 -4.84 28.50 -9.78
C ASP A 192 -3.32 28.37 -9.69
N TYR A 193 -2.70 28.31 -10.85
CA TYR A 193 -1.29 28.67 -11.00
C TYR A 193 -1.18 29.65 -12.17
N GLN A 194 -1.22 30.95 -11.85
CA GLN A 194 -0.77 31.99 -12.71
C GLN A 194 0.76 32.05 -12.63
N GLY A 195 1.42 31.64 -13.67
CA GLY A 195 2.85 31.79 -13.89
C GLY A 195 3.08 31.96 -15.38
N ASP A 196 3.63 33.11 -15.73
CA ASP A 196 3.77 33.68 -17.05
C ASP A 196 4.60 32.83 -18.04
N ASP A 197 4.14 32.88 -19.28
CA ASP A 197 4.82 33.04 -20.58
C ASP A 197 5.57 31.89 -21.26
N ASP A 198 5.05 31.62 -22.47
CA ASP A 198 5.70 31.25 -23.72
C ASP A 198 6.49 29.95 -23.82
N LEU A 199 5.79 28.88 -24.13
CA LEU A 199 6.22 27.96 -25.20
C LEU A 199 4.99 27.27 -25.80
N ASP A 200 4.46 27.92 -26.83
CA ASP A 200 3.60 27.32 -27.84
C ASP A 200 4.42 26.25 -28.59
N ALA A 201 4.25 25.01 -28.22
CA ALA A 201 4.68 23.87 -29.00
C ALA A 201 3.62 22.77 -28.86
N GLY A 202 2.71 22.75 -29.82
CA GLY A 202 1.92 21.63 -30.30
C GLY A 202 1.72 20.42 -29.35
N VAL A 203 0.75 20.50 -28.44
CA VAL A 203 0.16 19.32 -27.81
C VAL A 203 -1.09 18.90 -28.60
N ASP A 204 -0.89 18.69 -29.91
CA ASP A 204 -1.87 18.03 -30.73
C ASP A 204 -1.59 16.52 -30.73
N GLU A 205 -2.60 15.77 -30.33
CA GLU A 205 -2.87 14.38 -30.66
C GLU A 205 -1.86 13.32 -30.15
N ILE A 206 -1.88 13.01 -28.85
CA ILE A 206 -1.73 11.62 -28.43
C ILE A 206 -2.86 11.31 -27.42
N ALA A 207 -4.09 11.43 -27.82
CA ALA A 207 -5.16 10.60 -27.32
C ALA A 207 -5.06 9.26 -28.09
N ASP A 208 -3.90 8.59 -27.94
CA ASP A 208 -3.75 7.21 -28.33
C ASP A 208 -4.75 6.43 -27.46
N GLU A 209 -5.72 5.80 -28.11
CA GLU A 209 -6.80 5.04 -27.50
C GLU A 209 -6.16 4.04 -26.54
N LEU A 210 -6.17 4.36 -25.25
CA LEU A 210 -5.50 3.53 -24.21
C LEU A 210 -6.08 2.13 -24.33
N ASP A 211 -5.22 1.14 -24.58
CA ASP A 211 -5.61 -0.27 -24.58
C ASP A 211 -6.53 -0.52 -23.36
N PRO A 212 -7.75 -1.03 -23.55
CA PRO A 212 -8.71 -1.22 -22.46
C PRO A 212 -8.15 -2.02 -21.27
N ALA A 213 -7.23 -2.95 -21.53
CA ALA A 213 -6.57 -3.72 -20.47
C ALA A 213 -5.66 -2.83 -19.59
N ILE A 214 -4.98 -1.87 -20.23
CA ILE A 214 -4.14 -0.89 -19.51
C ILE A 214 -5.04 0.05 -18.72
N ALA A 215 -6.10 0.59 -19.32
CA ALA A 215 -7.04 1.46 -18.63
C ALA A 215 -7.64 0.81 -17.37
N LEU A 216 -7.96 -0.50 -17.47
CA LEU A 216 -8.49 -1.28 -16.33
C LEU A 216 -7.48 -1.40 -15.18
N ALA A 217 -6.19 -1.54 -15.47
CA ALA A 217 -5.15 -1.68 -14.45
C ALA A 217 -4.93 -0.41 -13.62
N TYR A 218 -5.32 0.77 -14.16
CA TYR A 218 -5.30 2.06 -13.46
C TYR A 218 -6.61 2.33 -12.69
N GLN A 219 -7.61 1.49 -12.82
CA GLN A 219 -8.89 1.63 -12.12
C GLN A 219 -8.96 0.66 -10.94
N ALA A 220 -9.65 1.06 -9.86
CA ALA A 220 -9.98 0.13 -8.80
C ALA A 220 -10.80 -1.04 -9.37
N PRO A 221 -10.54 -2.28 -8.94
CA PRO A 221 -11.15 -3.46 -9.56
C PRO A 221 -12.67 -3.45 -9.39
N ALA A 222 -13.38 -2.92 -10.39
CA ALA A 222 -14.84 -2.98 -10.46
C ALA A 222 -15.35 -4.42 -10.66
N SER A 223 -14.51 -5.30 -11.21
CA SER A 223 -14.85 -6.69 -11.54
C SER A 223 -14.89 -7.62 -10.34
N VAL A 224 -14.43 -7.19 -9.17
CA VAL A 224 -14.46 -8.02 -7.95
C VAL A 224 -15.88 -8.22 -7.42
N ALA A 225 -16.82 -7.37 -7.83
CA ALA A 225 -18.24 -7.53 -7.46
C ALA A 225 -18.87 -8.85 -7.96
N SER A 226 -18.31 -9.49 -8.98
CA SER A 226 -18.72 -10.80 -9.46
C SER A 226 -18.04 -11.97 -8.74
N LEU A 227 -16.98 -11.70 -7.97
CA LEU A 227 -16.30 -12.68 -7.15
C LEU A 227 -16.88 -12.65 -5.74
N ASP A 228 -16.91 -13.79 -5.06
CA ASP A 228 -17.35 -13.88 -3.66
C ASP A 228 -16.31 -13.26 -2.72
N VAL A 229 -16.12 -11.94 -2.84
CA VAL A 229 -15.23 -11.12 -2.02
C VAL A 229 -16.07 -10.35 -1.00
N SER A 230 -15.76 -10.55 0.27
CA SER A 230 -16.44 -9.91 1.40
C SER A 230 -15.48 -8.95 2.11
N VAL A 231 -15.68 -7.65 1.94
CA VAL A 231 -14.89 -6.63 2.64
C VAL A 231 -15.04 -6.80 4.16
N ARG A 232 -13.92 -6.87 4.86
CA ARG A 232 -13.91 -6.96 6.32
C ARG A 232 -14.51 -5.74 6.96
N GLN A 233 -15.57 -5.96 7.75
CA GLN A 233 -16.12 -4.90 8.57
C GLN A 233 -15.20 -4.63 9.78
N PRO A 234 -15.00 -3.35 10.15
CA PRO A 234 -14.32 -3.01 11.38
C PRO A 234 -15.05 -3.66 12.57
N GLY A 235 -14.38 -4.54 13.31
CA GLY A 235 -14.98 -5.25 14.45
C GLY A 235 -15.04 -6.77 14.34
N ASP A 236 -14.98 -7.35 13.16
CA ASP A 236 -15.13 -8.80 12.92
C ASP A 236 -14.04 -9.69 13.56
N ARG A 237 -12.96 -9.12 14.09
CA ARG A 237 -11.83 -9.88 14.66
C ARG A 237 -11.72 -9.86 16.16
N SER A 238 -12.46 -9.01 16.86
CA SER A 238 -12.38 -8.96 18.32
C SER A 238 -13.69 -8.43 18.91
N ASN A 239 -14.50 -9.32 19.42
CA ASN A 239 -15.58 -8.96 20.32
C ASN A 239 -15.05 -8.69 21.76
N ARG A 240 -13.80 -8.24 21.88
CA ARG A 240 -13.22 -7.81 23.16
C ARG A 240 -13.50 -6.35 23.39
N LEU A 241 -14.08 -6.04 24.53
CA LEU A 241 -14.29 -4.70 25.02
C LEU A 241 -13.12 -4.30 25.93
N LYS A 242 -12.83 -3.01 25.96
CA LYS A 242 -11.89 -2.44 26.93
C LYS A 242 -12.65 -2.16 28.22
N TYR A 243 -12.19 -2.76 29.31
CA TYR A 243 -12.66 -2.52 30.66
C TYR A 243 -11.65 -1.69 31.40
N SER A 244 -12.10 -0.71 32.20
CA SER A 244 -11.25 0.13 33.03
C SER A 244 -11.75 0.16 34.45
N CYS A 245 -10.83 0.15 35.41
CA CYS A 245 -11.16 0.37 36.80
C CYS A 245 -11.40 1.87 37.04
N PRO A 246 -12.53 2.30 37.61
CA PRO A 246 -12.81 3.71 37.93
C PRO A 246 -11.80 4.29 38.93
N GLY A 247 -11.34 3.50 39.87
CA GLY A 247 -10.40 3.93 40.91
C GLY A 247 -8.96 4.12 40.40
N CYS A 248 -8.30 3.04 39.96
CA CYS A 248 -6.87 3.08 39.57
C CYS A 248 -6.62 3.19 38.07
N ARG A 249 -7.67 3.18 37.24
CA ARG A 249 -7.60 3.21 35.77
C ARG A 249 -6.86 2.03 35.13
N LEU A 250 -6.71 0.91 35.86
CA LEU A 250 -6.23 -0.34 35.29
C LEU A 250 -7.10 -0.72 34.09
N ASN A 251 -6.49 -1.08 32.97
CA ASN A 251 -7.22 -1.46 31.74
C ASN A 251 -7.00 -2.95 31.44
N MET A 252 -8.08 -3.61 31.01
CA MET A 252 -8.03 -4.96 30.48
C MET A 252 -8.96 -5.10 29.27
N TRP A 253 -8.72 -6.11 28.44
CA TRP A 253 -9.54 -6.44 27.27
C TRP A 253 -10.17 -7.82 27.46
N GLY A 254 -11.48 -7.89 27.36
CA GLY A 254 -12.23 -9.13 27.56
C GLY A 254 -13.49 -9.21 26.71
N LYS A 255 -14.16 -10.37 26.73
CA LYS A 255 -15.44 -10.57 26.04
C LYS A 255 -16.49 -9.63 26.62
N PRO A 256 -17.54 -9.25 25.82
CA PRO A 256 -18.69 -8.54 26.34
C PRO A 256 -19.33 -9.24 27.55
N GLY A 257 -19.77 -8.46 28.52
CA GLY A 257 -20.47 -8.97 29.71
C GLY A 257 -19.59 -9.56 30.81
N LEU A 258 -18.26 -9.39 30.74
CA LEU A 258 -17.38 -9.78 31.84
C LEU A 258 -17.65 -8.95 33.12
N LYS A 259 -17.69 -9.67 34.23
CA LYS A 259 -17.81 -9.07 35.58
C LYS A 259 -16.44 -9.23 36.26
N VAL A 260 -15.65 -8.18 36.26
CA VAL A 260 -14.31 -8.16 36.80
C VAL A 260 -14.23 -7.09 37.88
N ILE A 261 -13.60 -7.41 39.00
CA ILE A 261 -13.37 -6.52 40.13
C ILE A 261 -11.88 -6.25 40.21
N CYS A 262 -11.51 -5.01 40.41
CA CYS A 262 -10.12 -4.60 40.72
C CYS A 262 -9.83 -4.99 42.14
N GLU A 263 -8.85 -5.80 42.38
CA GLU A 263 -8.48 -6.26 43.72
C GLU A 263 -7.96 -5.12 44.60
N GLU A 264 -7.25 -4.14 44.00
CA GLU A 264 -6.69 -3.00 44.72
C GLU A 264 -7.73 -1.97 45.12
N CYS A 265 -8.76 -1.76 44.29
CA CYS A 265 -9.78 -0.70 44.51
C CYS A 265 -11.11 -1.27 44.99
N GLU A 266 -11.27 -2.60 44.98
CA GLU A 266 -12.53 -3.31 45.26
C GLU A 266 -13.69 -2.85 44.35
N GLU A 267 -13.38 -2.16 43.27
CA GLU A 267 -14.36 -1.63 42.32
C GLU A 267 -14.53 -2.50 41.09
N ARG A 268 -15.77 -2.53 40.57
CA ARG A 268 -16.05 -3.23 39.32
C ARG A 268 -15.52 -2.44 38.14
N LEU A 269 -14.77 -3.11 37.23
CA LEU A 269 -14.35 -2.50 35.98
C LEU A 269 -15.56 -2.20 35.09
N VAL A 270 -15.57 -1.01 34.50
CA VAL A 270 -16.58 -0.54 33.55
C VAL A 270 -16.06 -0.64 32.12
N VAL A 271 -16.98 -0.87 31.17
CA VAL A 271 -16.64 -0.83 29.75
C VAL A 271 -16.41 0.62 29.35
N LEU A 272 -15.23 0.90 28.78
CA LEU A 272 -15.02 2.17 28.08
C LEU A 272 -15.58 2.01 26.67
N GLU A 273 -16.76 2.56 26.44
CA GLU A 273 -17.23 2.80 25.08
C GLU A 273 -16.29 3.81 24.44
N LEU A 274 -15.79 3.50 23.25
CA LEU A 274 -15.17 4.48 22.38
C LEU A 274 -16.26 5.51 22.07
N CYS A 275 -16.19 6.69 22.66
CA CYS A 275 -17.09 7.79 22.33
C CYS A 275 -17.04 8.01 20.82
N ALA A 276 -18.10 7.61 20.13
CA ALA A 276 -18.45 8.20 18.85
C ALA A 276 -18.78 9.67 19.16
N ASP A 277 -18.11 10.58 18.46
CA ASP A 277 -18.17 12.02 18.61
C ASP A 277 -19.53 12.55 18.98
N SER A 278 -19.66 13.04 20.22
CA SER A 278 -20.71 13.97 20.62
C SER A 278 -20.35 15.38 20.12
N ALA A 279 -20.64 15.62 18.83
CA ALA A 279 -20.62 16.95 18.23
C ALA A 279 -22.05 17.43 17.88
N GLU A 280 -23.02 17.20 18.78
CA GLU A 280 -24.42 17.67 18.58
C GLU A 280 -25.12 18.10 19.87
N GLU A 281 -24.41 18.68 20.85
CA GLU A 281 -25.07 19.29 22.01
C GLU A 281 -24.42 20.61 22.47
N ALA A 282 -24.24 21.55 21.52
CA ALA A 282 -23.84 22.91 21.86
C ALA A 282 -24.54 23.97 21.00
N LEU A 283 -25.82 23.75 20.65
CA LEU A 283 -26.63 24.76 19.94
C LEU A 283 -28.11 24.74 20.40
N ALA A 284 -28.31 24.70 21.72
CA ALA A 284 -29.63 24.94 22.29
C ALA A 284 -29.52 25.46 23.74
N ALA A 285 -28.92 26.65 23.94
CA ALA A 285 -29.13 27.53 25.09
C ALA A 285 -28.47 28.88 24.78
N ASP A 286 -29.18 29.75 24.10
CA ASP A 286 -29.53 31.15 24.44
C ASP A 286 -30.39 31.74 23.35
#